data_07a5d83c61309f8635171c8b592f7035
#
_entry.id   07a5d83c61309f8635171c8b592f7035
#
_cell.length_a   1.000
_cell.length_b   1.000
_cell.length_c   1.000
_cell.angle_alpha   90.00
_cell.angle_beta   90.00
_cell.angle_gamma   90.00
#
_symmetry.space_group_name_H-M   'P 1'
#
loop_
_entity.id
_entity.type
_entity.pdbx_description
1 polymer ?
#
loop_
_entity_poly.entity_id
_entity_poly.type
_entity_poly.pdbx_seq_one_letter_code
_entity_poly.pdbx_strand_id
1 'polypeptide(L)'
;MKAKRLSLVSAACVAALCSTSFAYTISGKVSDDQGKALKDVDVSLLKEGKTAKTDDKGEFTIHEDEEEVGIKSAYKNAVGYVNINNGILSYSQSSTSPVQVKIFNSLGNQVFKKTLQGSGTYDLSKGLSAKGTYFAQVSVGNAKQNIKFTTDGNYNSSFGTQASALMKDAQAGEAIQFVATDYDTLTINLGTLDTTLNVKLTKTAPKEETFKFGYALKNEPRKSKGCGKASSLKSNRKVENGEQFSINVGGKNRTFFITLPSNYDNNKAHKLLIANHCMGSKAEDFVHHTPDYDHPTPYYGQQKLDKNGDYIFVAPQGNDNGTWNGKDDHQFVDEMITTMFDNYCVDTTRVFATGFSFGAMFTNSLAQDMQARLRAVAVYATADYNIWLPSAGSGRYDAKDLPIAWMGVHGKNDGMCNYDRAKNSALPRILKRNGKADANGNFTDASSEKPQENQGNTGHVCYDFKNVDPRFPVKWCSWPGGHQWTAHDNGSMNVGAGWQETWVPEEVHKFFEQF
;
A
#
# COMPACT_ATOMS: atom_id res chain seq x y z
N MET A 1 74.65 48.26 54.79
CA MET A 1 74.35 48.51 53.36
C MET A 1 73.31 47.49 52.90
N LYS A 2 72.15 47.97 52.54
CA LYS A 2 70.96 47.14 52.34
C LYS A 2 70.89 46.68 50.88
N ALA A 3 70.88 45.36 50.62
CA ALA A 3 70.61 44.79 49.33
C ALA A 3 69.11 44.66 49.15
N LYS A 4 68.57 45.27 48.10
CA LYS A 4 67.14 45.11 47.67
C LYS A 4 67.00 43.85 46.85
N ARG A 5 66.18 42.96 47.32
CA ARG A 5 65.72 41.84 46.53
C ARG A 5 64.59 42.32 45.61
N LEU A 6 64.78 42.09 44.32
CA LEU A 6 63.73 42.23 43.27
C LEU A 6 62.93 40.93 43.18
N SER A 7 61.68 40.97 43.53
CA SER A 7 60.82 39.84 43.33
C SER A 7 60.12 39.96 41.96
N LEU A 8 60.35 38.96 41.07
CA LEU A 8 59.62 38.79 39.83
C LEU A 8 58.23 38.31 40.19
N VAL A 9 57.20 39.08 39.84
CA VAL A 9 55.83 38.65 39.83
C VAL A 9 55.54 38.12 38.42
N SER A 10 55.41 36.78 38.29
CA SER A 10 54.90 36.15 37.07
C SER A 10 53.43 36.43 36.99
N ALA A 11 53.01 37.24 36.04
CA ALA A 11 51.63 37.40 35.67
C ALA A 11 51.25 36.22 34.77
N ALA A 12 50.56 35.22 35.35
CA ALA A 12 49.87 34.19 34.57
C ALA A 12 48.60 34.81 33.96
N CYS A 13 48.64 35.14 32.67
CA CYS A 13 47.45 35.41 31.90
C CYS A 13 46.64 34.11 31.79
N VAL A 14 45.62 33.94 32.60
CA VAL A 14 44.58 32.96 32.36
C VAL A 14 43.74 33.52 31.22
N ALA A 15 43.98 33.03 30.04
CA ALA A 15 43.06 33.22 28.90
C ALA A 15 41.78 32.43 29.21
N ALA A 16 40.76 33.13 29.65
CA ALA A 16 39.41 32.60 29.71
C ALA A 16 38.96 32.32 28.27
N LEU A 17 39.03 31.06 27.87
CA LEU A 17 38.37 30.58 26.67
C LEU A 17 36.86 30.61 26.94
N CYS A 18 36.18 31.69 26.54
CA CYS A 18 34.74 31.70 26.38
C CYS A 18 34.38 30.65 25.33
N SER A 19 33.94 29.50 25.76
CA SER A 19 33.22 28.56 24.88
C SER A 19 31.84 29.14 24.62
N THR A 20 31.66 29.78 23.49
CA THR A 20 30.31 30.04 22.97
C THR A 20 29.67 28.72 22.62
N SER A 21 28.78 28.23 23.44
CA SER A 21 27.81 27.23 22.99
C SER A 21 26.94 27.92 21.95
N PHE A 22 26.98 27.45 20.71
CA PHE A 22 26.07 27.95 19.69
C PHE A 22 24.72 27.24 19.87
N ALA A 23 23.74 27.96 20.42
CA ALA A 23 22.35 27.56 20.39
C ALA A 23 21.93 27.38 18.92
N TYR A 24 21.30 26.24 18.58
CA TYR A 24 20.76 26.02 17.24
C TYR A 24 19.35 26.59 17.12
N THR A 25 18.98 26.87 15.88
CA THR A 25 17.61 27.26 15.52
C THR A 25 17.13 26.44 14.32
N ILE A 26 16.06 25.68 14.52
CA ILE A 26 15.33 25.04 13.45
C ILE A 26 14.06 25.81 13.23
N SER A 27 13.88 26.35 12.04
CA SER A 27 12.67 27.09 11.67
C SER A 27 12.11 26.57 10.38
N GLY A 28 10.88 26.92 10.07
CA GLY A 28 10.32 26.56 8.78
C GLY A 28 8.85 26.86 8.62
N LYS A 29 8.33 26.39 7.50
CA LYS A 29 6.93 26.53 7.15
C LYS A 29 6.34 25.21 6.70
N VAL A 30 5.14 24.91 7.20
CA VAL A 30 4.38 23.70 6.85
C VAL A 30 3.14 24.08 6.06
N SER A 31 2.93 23.44 4.93
CA SER A 31 1.77 23.62 4.05
C SER A 31 1.22 22.26 3.59
N ASP A 32 0.01 22.24 3.07
CA ASP A 32 -0.51 21.09 2.34
C ASP A 32 0.03 21.02 0.89
N ASP A 33 -0.38 20.00 0.16
CA ASP A 33 -0.02 19.77 -1.25
C ASP A 33 -0.51 20.87 -2.20
N GLN A 34 -1.52 21.67 -1.77
CA GLN A 34 -2.05 22.82 -2.50
C GLN A 34 -1.38 24.15 -2.12
N GLY A 35 -0.43 24.09 -1.17
CA GLY A 35 0.30 25.27 -0.70
C GLY A 35 -0.41 26.08 0.39
N LYS A 36 -1.53 25.58 0.94
CA LYS A 36 -2.23 26.22 2.06
C LYS A 36 -1.43 25.98 3.34
N ALA A 37 -1.17 27.05 4.11
CA ALA A 37 -0.49 26.96 5.39
C ALA A 37 -1.27 26.09 6.39
N LEU A 38 -0.55 25.24 7.13
CA LEU A 38 -1.13 24.34 8.12
C LEU A 38 -0.79 24.84 9.54
N LYS A 39 -1.82 25.22 10.28
CA LYS A 39 -1.76 25.61 11.69
C LYS A 39 -1.80 24.39 12.60
N ASP A 40 -1.27 24.51 13.81
CA ASP A 40 -1.32 23.52 14.89
C ASP A 40 -0.69 22.16 14.54
N VAL A 41 0.25 22.14 13.58
CA VAL A 41 1.07 20.96 13.30
C VAL A 41 2.05 20.75 14.44
N ASP A 42 2.04 19.57 15.04
CA ASP A 42 3.03 19.17 16.04
C ASP A 42 4.37 18.90 15.34
N VAL A 43 5.39 19.62 15.74
CA VAL A 43 6.76 19.51 15.22
C VAL A 43 7.66 19.06 16.37
N SER A 44 8.34 17.92 16.23
CA SER A 44 9.17 17.35 17.30
C SER A 44 10.52 16.85 16.80
N LEU A 45 11.56 17.11 17.56
CA LEU A 45 12.88 16.50 17.43
C LEU A 45 12.87 15.17 18.16
N LEU A 46 13.13 14.08 17.45
CA LEU A 46 12.88 12.74 17.98
C LEU A 46 13.89 12.29 19.05
N LYS A 47 15.12 12.77 18.99
CA LYS A 47 16.16 12.44 20.00
C LYS A 47 16.23 13.46 21.11
N GLU A 48 16.16 14.74 20.79
CA GLU A 48 16.24 15.80 21.78
C GLU A 48 14.92 16.05 22.51
N GLY A 49 13.79 15.54 21.97
CA GLY A 49 12.48 15.66 22.60
C GLY A 49 11.89 17.07 22.62
N LYS A 50 12.54 18.03 21.92
CA LYS A 50 12.02 19.40 21.80
C LYS A 50 10.87 19.47 20.81
N THR A 51 9.87 20.29 21.11
CA THR A 51 8.65 20.40 20.32
C THR A 51 8.28 21.84 20.03
N ALA A 52 7.58 22.07 18.94
CA ALA A 52 6.91 23.32 18.59
C ALA A 52 5.56 23.02 17.91
N LYS A 53 4.72 24.04 17.78
CA LYS A 53 3.52 23.99 16.93
C LYS A 53 3.60 25.06 15.87
N THR A 54 3.03 24.79 14.69
CA THR A 54 2.93 25.81 13.66
C THR A 54 1.85 26.84 14.00
N ASP A 55 2.10 28.09 13.65
CA ASP A 55 1.18 29.21 13.79
C ASP A 55 0.14 29.29 12.64
N ASP A 56 -0.65 30.37 12.59
CA ASP A 56 -1.66 30.61 11.56
C ASP A 56 -1.09 30.72 10.14
N LYS A 57 0.21 30.98 10.01
CA LYS A 57 0.93 31.06 8.73
C LYS A 57 1.64 29.76 8.38
N GLY A 58 1.51 28.73 9.25
CA GLY A 58 2.19 27.45 9.14
C GLY A 58 3.66 27.53 9.56
N GLU A 59 4.09 28.60 10.22
CA GLU A 59 5.48 28.81 10.62
C GLU A 59 5.76 28.19 11.99
N PHE A 60 6.95 27.60 12.15
CA PHE A 60 7.42 27.05 13.42
C PHE A 60 8.87 27.40 13.67
N THR A 61 9.27 27.37 14.95
CA THR A 61 10.65 27.53 15.37
C THR A 61 10.93 26.69 16.61
N ILE A 62 12.02 25.96 16.60
CA ILE A 62 12.58 25.22 17.74
C ILE A 62 13.95 25.82 18.06
N HIS A 63 14.14 26.23 19.29
CA HIS A 63 15.43 26.76 19.80
C HIS A 63 16.03 25.81 20.81
N GLU A 64 17.36 25.80 20.88
CA GLU A 64 18.09 25.36 22.08
C GLU A 64 18.11 26.51 23.06
N ASP A 65 17.55 26.32 24.26
CA ASP A 65 17.66 27.30 25.33
C ASP A 65 19.09 27.33 25.84
N GLU A 66 19.66 28.54 26.02
CA GLU A 66 20.98 28.70 26.59
C GLU A 66 20.96 28.24 28.06
N GLU A 67 21.39 27.02 28.35
CA GLU A 67 21.83 26.66 29.71
C GLU A 67 23.31 27.00 29.86
N GLU A 68 23.58 27.94 30.78
CA GLU A 68 24.89 28.28 31.25
C GLU A 68 25.54 27.06 31.91
N VAL A 69 26.48 26.35 31.25
CA VAL A 69 27.60 25.63 31.88
C VAL A 69 28.67 25.16 30.87
N GLY A 70 29.89 25.63 31.07
CA GLY A 70 31.14 24.86 31.02
C GLY A 70 31.55 24.18 29.70
N ILE A 71 32.47 24.88 28.98
CA ILE A 71 33.54 24.34 28.12
C ILE A 71 33.22 23.05 27.33
N LYS A 72 32.85 23.19 26.08
CA LYS A 72 33.13 22.21 25.03
C LYS A 72 33.68 22.87 23.77
N SER A 73 34.91 22.59 23.57
CA SER A 73 35.78 22.47 22.39
C SER A 73 35.47 23.23 21.08
N ALA A 74 36.39 24.10 20.75
CA ALA A 74 36.55 24.85 19.51
C ALA A 74 36.85 23.94 18.31
N TYR A 75 35.82 23.43 17.60
CA TYR A 75 35.98 22.78 16.27
C TYR A 75 34.76 23.03 15.36
N LYS A 76 34.24 24.25 15.31
CA LYS A 76 33.06 24.57 14.49
C LYS A 76 33.31 25.42 13.21
N ASN A 77 34.55 25.65 12.82
CA ASN A 77 34.82 26.63 11.77
C ASN A 77 35.48 26.12 10.48
N ALA A 78 35.20 24.92 10.02
CA ALA A 78 35.91 24.44 8.83
C ALA A 78 35.09 23.75 7.74
N VAL A 79 33.76 23.61 7.83
CA VAL A 79 33.05 22.85 6.82
C VAL A 79 31.79 23.60 6.33
N GLY A 80 31.78 23.95 5.06
CA GLY A 80 30.59 24.43 4.36
C GLY A 80 29.55 23.33 4.20
N TYR A 81 28.31 23.68 3.95
CA TYR A 81 27.26 22.70 3.69
C TYR A 81 27.08 22.43 2.19
N VAL A 82 26.65 21.22 1.87
CA VAL A 82 26.26 20.80 0.52
C VAL A 82 24.97 20.01 0.63
N ASN A 83 23.97 20.43 -0.13
CA ASN A 83 22.72 19.73 -0.23
C ASN A 83 22.27 19.66 -1.70
N ILE A 84 21.73 18.52 -2.14
CA ILE A 84 21.16 18.38 -3.47
C ILE A 84 19.68 18.00 -3.33
N ASN A 85 18.82 18.87 -3.83
CA ASN A 85 17.39 18.65 -3.86
C ASN A 85 16.88 18.92 -5.28
N ASN A 86 16.14 17.97 -5.87
CA ASN A 86 15.57 18.08 -7.22
C ASN A 86 16.59 18.53 -8.29
N GLY A 87 17.82 17.99 -8.26
CA GLY A 87 18.86 18.36 -9.21
C GLY A 87 19.50 19.73 -8.95
N ILE A 88 19.06 20.46 -7.96
CA ILE A 88 19.67 21.72 -7.54
C ILE A 88 20.63 21.46 -6.39
N LEU A 89 21.90 21.72 -6.62
CA LEU A 89 22.94 21.74 -5.59
C LEU A 89 22.87 23.08 -4.86
N SER A 90 22.60 23.05 -3.57
CA SER A 90 22.76 24.20 -2.67
C SER A 90 24.04 23.99 -1.85
N TYR A 91 24.88 24.98 -1.81
CA TYR A 91 26.18 24.89 -1.14
C TYR A 91 26.55 26.20 -0.42
N SER A 92 27.27 26.05 0.67
CA SER A 92 27.89 27.15 1.39
C SER A 92 29.31 26.75 1.77
N GLN A 93 30.25 27.58 1.41
CA GLN A 93 31.67 27.41 1.71
C GLN A 93 32.00 28.19 2.98
N SER A 94 32.44 27.51 4.04
CA SER A 94 32.90 28.16 5.28
C SER A 94 34.42 28.25 5.40
N SER A 95 35.14 27.66 4.43
CA SER A 95 36.60 27.67 4.35
C SER A 95 37.09 28.17 3.00
N THR A 96 38.40 28.37 2.87
CA THR A 96 39.06 28.75 1.61
C THR A 96 39.03 27.62 0.54
N SER A 97 38.54 26.44 0.90
CA SER A 97 38.51 25.28 -0.02
C SER A 97 37.28 25.35 -0.90
N PRO A 98 37.44 25.34 -2.22
CA PRO A 98 36.31 25.39 -3.15
C PRO A 98 35.48 24.10 -3.12
N VAL A 99 34.19 24.23 -3.44
CA VAL A 99 33.30 23.07 -3.67
C VAL A 99 33.57 22.51 -5.04
N GLN A 100 34.03 21.26 -5.13
CA GLN A 100 34.24 20.56 -6.39
C GLN A 100 33.08 19.59 -6.66
N VAL A 101 32.50 19.69 -7.86
CA VAL A 101 31.46 18.80 -8.33
C VAL A 101 31.99 18.00 -9.50
N LYS A 102 31.92 16.66 -9.42
CA LYS A 102 32.20 15.73 -10.51
C LYS A 102 30.98 14.86 -10.72
N ILE A 103 30.57 14.65 -11.97
CA ILE A 103 29.45 13.79 -12.29
C ILE A 103 29.94 12.68 -13.24
N PHE A 104 29.50 11.45 -12.94
CA PHE A 104 29.84 10.25 -13.69
C PHE A 104 28.55 9.63 -14.26
N ASN A 105 28.60 9.06 -15.44
CA ASN A 105 27.52 8.27 -16.01
C ASN A 105 27.47 6.85 -15.40
N SER A 106 26.50 6.04 -15.80
CA SER A 106 26.34 4.65 -15.35
C SER A 106 27.50 3.72 -15.71
N LEU A 107 28.35 4.11 -16.68
CA LEU A 107 29.55 3.38 -17.07
C LEU A 107 30.81 3.80 -16.28
N GLY A 108 30.66 4.74 -15.34
CA GLY A 108 31.77 5.26 -14.55
C GLY A 108 32.58 6.36 -15.22
N ASN A 109 32.23 6.80 -16.42
CA ASN A 109 32.92 7.88 -17.11
C ASN A 109 32.54 9.24 -16.54
N GLN A 110 33.53 10.09 -16.23
CA GLN A 110 33.29 11.45 -15.80
C GLN A 110 32.74 12.29 -16.96
N VAL A 111 31.50 12.75 -16.83
CA VAL A 111 30.79 13.54 -17.86
C VAL A 111 30.71 15.03 -17.52
N PHE A 112 31.00 15.42 -16.28
CA PHE A 112 30.97 16.82 -15.85
C PHE A 112 31.92 17.06 -14.68
N LYS A 113 32.53 18.26 -14.64
CA LYS A 113 33.34 18.77 -13.53
C LYS A 113 33.14 20.27 -13.40
N LYS A 114 32.93 20.75 -12.20
CA LYS A 114 32.87 22.17 -11.88
C LYS A 114 33.44 22.48 -10.49
N THR A 115 34.04 23.65 -10.37
CA THR A 115 34.50 24.20 -9.10
C THR A 115 33.62 25.43 -8.77
N LEU A 116 33.07 25.45 -7.57
CA LEU A 116 32.19 26.50 -7.07
C LEU A 116 32.86 27.16 -5.86
N GLN A 117 32.60 28.45 -5.66
CA GLN A 117 33.14 29.22 -4.54
C GLN A 117 32.00 29.99 -3.84
N GLY A 118 32.21 30.30 -2.57
CA GLY A 118 31.23 31.03 -1.77
C GLY A 118 30.02 30.18 -1.41
N SER A 119 28.87 30.81 -1.41
CA SER A 119 27.58 30.16 -1.15
C SER A 119 26.63 30.38 -2.31
N GLY A 120 25.79 29.40 -2.64
CA GLY A 120 24.84 29.53 -3.75
C GLY A 120 24.14 28.23 -4.11
N THR A 121 23.48 28.29 -5.25
CA THR A 121 22.82 27.13 -5.87
C THR A 121 23.39 26.86 -7.24
N TYR A 122 23.42 25.60 -7.64
CA TYR A 122 23.83 25.17 -8.96
C TYR A 122 22.94 24.06 -9.48
N ASP A 123 22.36 24.29 -10.64
CA ASP A 123 21.54 23.29 -11.32
C ASP A 123 22.46 22.27 -12.02
N LEU A 124 22.47 21.03 -11.50
CA LEU A 124 23.33 19.94 -11.98
C LEU A 124 22.98 19.50 -13.40
N SER A 125 21.79 19.80 -13.89
CA SER A 125 21.39 19.45 -15.25
C SER A 125 22.07 20.29 -16.31
N LYS A 126 22.47 21.52 -15.98
CA LYS A 126 23.13 22.46 -16.92
C LYS A 126 24.44 21.95 -17.52
N GLY A 127 24.93 20.81 -17.07
CA GLY A 127 26.12 20.17 -17.61
C GLY A 127 25.88 18.78 -18.20
N LEU A 128 24.63 18.30 -18.27
CA LEU A 128 24.30 16.94 -18.70
C LEU A 128 23.51 16.99 -20.02
N SER A 129 24.00 16.29 -21.01
CA SER A 129 23.43 16.28 -22.37
C SER A 129 22.51 15.12 -22.69
N ALA A 130 22.35 14.13 -21.80
CA ALA A 130 21.58 12.93 -22.05
C ALA A 130 20.71 12.52 -20.84
N LYS A 131 19.59 11.86 -21.14
CA LYS A 131 18.77 11.19 -20.13
C LYS A 131 19.53 9.99 -19.57
N GLY A 132 19.44 9.74 -18.27
CA GLY A 132 20.08 8.58 -17.67
C GLY A 132 20.33 8.69 -16.16
N THR A 133 20.96 7.65 -15.63
CA THR A 133 21.41 7.59 -14.24
C THR A 133 22.83 8.12 -14.14
N TYR A 134 23.05 9.01 -13.20
CA TYR A 134 24.31 9.67 -12.91
C TYR A 134 24.70 9.55 -11.44
N PHE A 135 26.01 9.70 -11.19
CA PHE A 135 26.58 9.71 -9.85
C PHE A 135 27.36 11.02 -9.71
N ALA A 136 26.92 11.89 -8.81
CA ALA A 136 27.64 13.10 -8.46
C ALA A 136 28.55 12.84 -7.27
N GLN A 137 29.83 13.22 -7.39
CA GLN A 137 30.76 13.33 -6.29
C GLN A 137 30.99 14.81 -6.01
N VAL A 138 30.62 15.24 -4.82
CA VAL A 138 30.84 16.61 -4.36
C VAL A 138 31.88 16.57 -3.24
N SER A 139 32.87 17.45 -3.30
CA SER A 139 33.93 17.53 -2.31
C SER A 139 34.20 18.98 -1.89
N VAL A 140 34.45 19.17 -0.59
CA VAL A 140 34.89 20.44 0.02
C VAL A 140 36.05 20.11 0.96
N GLY A 141 37.25 20.58 0.65
CA GLY A 141 38.45 20.16 1.39
C GLY A 141 38.62 18.63 1.32
N ASN A 142 38.76 18.01 2.49
CA ASN A 142 38.92 16.55 2.60
C ASN A 142 37.59 15.77 2.65
N ALA A 143 36.47 16.46 2.76
CA ALA A 143 35.17 15.83 2.81
C ALA A 143 34.61 15.54 1.41
N LYS A 144 34.03 14.35 1.20
CA LYS A 144 33.46 13.90 -0.07
C LYS A 144 32.07 13.29 0.15
N GLN A 145 31.13 13.64 -0.73
CA GLN A 145 29.80 13.06 -0.77
C GLN A 145 29.52 12.48 -2.17
N ASN A 146 28.91 11.31 -2.22
CA ASN A 146 28.49 10.68 -3.46
C ASN A 146 26.97 10.57 -3.47
N ILE A 147 26.34 11.00 -4.57
CA ILE A 147 24.88 11.03 -4.72
C ILE A 147 24.54 10.39 -6.06
N LYS A 148 23.60 9.44 -6.05
CA LYS A 148 23.02 8.88 -7.26
C LYS A 148 21.76 9.67 -7.62
N PHE A 149 21.61 10.07 -8.88
CA PHE A 149 20.42 10.72 -9.40
C PHE A 149 20.12 10.31 -10.83
N THR A 150 18.88 10.45 -11.24
CA THR A 150 18.45 10.21 -12.62
C THR A 150 17.93 11.50 -13.22
N THR A 151 18.19 11.70 -14.52
CA THR A 151 17.58 12.78 -15.30
C THR A 151 16.84 12.17 -16.48
N ASP A 152 15.60 12.55 -16.67
CA ASP A 152 14.75 12.16 -17.79
C ASP A 152 14.61 13.27 -18.83
N GLY A 153 15.31 14.38 -18.60
CA GLY A 153 15.23 15.58 -19.43
C GLY A 153 14.03 16.47 -19.13
N ASN A 154 13.10 16.02 -18.24
CA ASN A 154 12.03 16.79 -17.63
C ASN A 154 12.07 16.52 -16.12
N TYR A 155 12.29 17.55 -15.33
CA TYR A 155 12.57 17.48 -13.90
C TYR A 155 11.42 16.91 -13.05
N ASN A 156 11.26 15.59 -13.04
CA ASN A 156 10.50 14.88 -12.03
C ASN A 156 11.34 13.68 -11.55
N SER A 157 12.42 13.97 -10.83
CA SER A 157 13.25 12.92 -10.24
C SER A 157 12.90 12.76 -8.77
N SER A 158 12.39 11.60 -8.41
CA SER A 158 12.38 11.12 -7.03
C SER A 158 13.82 10.82 -6.61
N PHE A 159 14.41 11.68 -5.80
CA PHE A 159 15.68 11.40 -5.16
C PHE A 159 15.46 10.48 -3.98
N GLY A 160 15.94 9.25 -4.08
CA GLY A 160 16.18 8.42 -2.91
C GLY A 160 17.28 9.08 -2.07
N THR A 161 16.91 9.66 -0.95
CA THR A 161 17.83 10.26 0.01
C THR A 161 18.65 9.16 0.69
N GLN A 162 19.90 9.00 0.27
CA GLN A 162 20.95 8.60 1.20
C GLN A 162 21.89 9.80 1.34
N ALA A 163 21.52 10.71 2.23
CA ALA A 163 22.45 11.72 2.72
C ALA A 163 23.27 11.08 3.84
N SER A 164 24.52 10.77 3.54
CA SER A 164 25.47 10.46 4.60
C SER A 164 26.72 11.31 4.45
N ALA A 165 26.86 12.18 5.43
CA ALA A 165 28.08 12.69 6.03
C ALA A 165 29.00 13.57 5.17
N LEU A 166 28.70 14.85 5.13
CA LEU A 166 29.71 15.92 5.06
C LEU A 166 29.69 16.84 6.27
N MET A 167 28.92 16.52 7.27
CA MET A 167 28.96 17.20 8.58
C MET A 167 29.33 16.19 9.65
N LYS A 168 30.48 16.42 10.29
CA LYS A 168 30.77 15.85 11.58
C LYS A 168 29.99 16.69 12.60
N ASP A 169 29.20 16.00 13.43
CA ASP A 169 28.56 16.49 14.65
C ASP A 169 27.32 17.40 14.51
N ALA A 170 26.32 17.00 13.75
CA ALA A 170 25.01 16.86 14.37
C ALA A 170 25.00 15.46 15.00
N GLN A 171 24.47 15.26 16.20
CA GLN A 171 24.40 13.90 16.77
C GLN A 171 23.86 12.96 15.72
N ALA A 172 24.64 11.95 15.32
CA ALA A 172 24.31 11.12 14.17
C ALA A 172 22.90 10.58 14.30
N GLY A 173 22.00 11.02 13.42
CA GLY A 173 20.63 10.56 13.30
C GLY A 173 19.56 11.36 14.05
N GLU A 174 19.70 12.68 14.24
CA GLU A 174 18.57 13.51 14.65
C GLU A 174 17.53 13.58 13.50
N ALA A 175 16.28 13.49 13.87
CA ALA A 175 15.18 13.60 12.93
C ALA A 175 14.08 14.52 13.48
N ILE A 176 13.47 15.29 12.59
CA ILE A 176 12.33 16.12 12.90
C ILE A 176 11.06 15.48 12.33
N GLN A 177 10.03 15.38 13.14
CA GLN A 177 8.75 14.78 12.79
C GLN A 177 7.65 15.85 12.79
N PHE A 178 6.77 15.76 11.82
CA PHE A 178 5.61 16.61 11.65
C PHE A 178 4.35 15.75 11.74
N VAL A 179 3.46 16.08 12.66
CA VAL A 179 2.19 15.38 12.88
C VAL A 179 1.06 16.40 12.84
N ALA A 180 0.08 16.18 11.99
CA ALA A 180 -1.13 16.98 11.89
C ALA A 180 -2.35 16.07 11.71
N THR A 181 -3.50 16.50 12.23
CA THR A 181 -4.76 15.78 12.04
C THR A 181 -5.09 15.74 10.54
N ASP A 182 -5.50 14.58 10.03
CA ASP A 182 -5.82 14.33 8.62
C ASP A 182 -4.65 14.43 7.63
N TYR A 183 -3.40 14.41 8.11
CA TYR A 183 -2.20 14.39 7.28
C TYR A 183 -1.28 13.23 7.64
N ASP A 184 -0.58 12.70 6.65
CA ASP A 184 0.43 11.66 6.87
C ASP A 184 1.58 12.21 7.70
N THR A 185 1.99 11.45 8.71
CA THR A 185 3.16 11.80 9.52
C THR A 185 4.41 11.83 8.65
N LEU A 186 5.11 12.95 8.63
CA LEU A 186 6.36 13.11 7.89
C LEU A 186 7.54 13.17 8.85
N THR A 187 8.56 12.36 8.60
CA THR A 187 9.81 12.39 9.35
C THR A 187 10.97 12.73 8.41
N ILE A 188 11.75 13.73 8.74
CA ILE A 188 12.91 14.20 7.97
C ILE A 188 14.17 14.02 8.83
N ASN A 189 15.15 13.29 8.33
CA ASN A 189 16.46 13.22 8.97
C ASN A 189 17.22 14.54 8.76
N LEU A 190 17.65 15.14 9.86
CA LEU A 190 18.36 16.41 9.82
C LEU A 190 19.87 16.17 9.63
N GLY A 191 20.44 16.84 8.65
CA GLY A 191 21.90 16.90 8.47
C GLY A 191 22.57 17.94 9.39
N THR A 192 21.81 18.91 9.89
CA THR A 192 22.24 19.97 10.81
C THR A 192 21.06 20.47 11.61
N LEU A 193 21.31 20.93 12.82
CA LEU A 193 20.30 21.54 13.68
C LEU A 193 20.02 23.01 13.35
N ASP A 194 20.94 23.71 12.69
CA ASP A 194 20.71 25.06 12.16
C ASP A 194 20.13 24.93 10.74
N THR A 195 18.81 24.97 10.61
CA THR A 195 18.17 24.78 9.31
C THR A 195 16.82 25.46 9.21
N THR A 196 16.45 25.79 7.97
CA THR A 196 15.09 26.26 7.63
C THR A 196 14.43 25.25 6.70
N LEU A 197 13.24 24.79 7.06
CA LEU A 197 12.52 23.73 6.36
C LEU A 197 11.24 24.27 5.74
N ASN A 198 11.04 23.99 4.46
CA ASN A 198 9.75 24.16 3.79
C ASN A 198 9.13 22.78 3.59
N VAL A 199 8.11 22.47 4.39
CA VAL A 199 7.53 21.15 4.50
C VAL A 199 6.16 21.14 3.84
N LYS A 200 5.91 20.12 3.04
CA LYS A 200 4.57 19.82 2.52
C LYS A 200 4.07 18.53 3.13
N LEU A 201 2.95 18.58 3.82
CA LEU A 201 2.26 17.39 4.30
C LEU A 201 1.23 16.96 3.27
N THR A 202 1.24 15.68 2.97
CA THR A 202 0.21 15.05 2.16
C THR A 202 -0.99 14.79 3.05
N LYS A 203 -2.16 15.24 2.62
CA LYS A 203 -3.39 14.91 3.32
C LYS A 203 -3.50 13.40 3.38
N THR A 204 -3.64 12.85 4.59
CA THR A 204 -3.91 11.43 4.73
C THR A 204 -5.10 11.15 3.85
N ALA A 205 -4.92 10.30 2.83
CA ALA A 205 -6.06 9.77 2.10
C ALA A 205 -7.03 9.32 3.19
N PRO A 206 -8.32 9.76 3.17
CA PRO A 206 -9.24 9.37 4.22
C PRO A 206 -8.99 7.88 4.41
N LYS A 207 -8.53 7.46 5.61
CA LYS A 207 -8.52 6.05 5.97
C LYS A 207 -9.95 5.69 5.67
N GLU A 208 -10.20 5.09 4.49
CA GLU A 208 -11.53 4.58 4.18
C GLU A 208 -11.84 3.82 5.44
N GLU A 209 -12.92 4.21 6.13
CA GLU A 209 -13.27 3.53 7.37
C GLU A 209 -13.56 2.10 6.95
N THR A 210 -12.47 1.35 6.85
CA THR A 210 -12.31 0.05 6.22
C THR A 210 -13.21 -1.00 6.88
N PHE A 211 -13.92 -0.60 7.92
CA PHE A 211 -14.79 -1.40 8.75
C PHE A 211 -16.23 -0.93 8.81
N LYS A 212 -16.60 0.11 8.09
CA LYS A 212 -17.99 0.51 8.01
C LYS A 212 -18.65 0.01 6.73
N PHE A 213 -18.65 -1.28 6.53
CA PHE A 213 -19.74 -1.90 5.78
C PHE A 213 -21.02 -1.78 6.62
N GLY A 214 -21.54 -0.60 6.93
CA GLY A 214 -22.66 -0.38 7.80
C GLY A 214 -22.81 -1.39 8.94
N TYR A 215 -23.32 -1.02 10.06
CA TYR A 215 -23.62 -1.97 11.15
C TYR A 215 -24.79 -2.91 10.82
N ALA A 216 -25.30 -2.88 9.60
CA ALA A 216 -26.35 -3.72 9.08
C ALA A 216 -25.82 -4.63 7.98
N LEU A 217 -26.53 -5.72 7.69
CA LEU A 217 -26.25 -6.60 6.57
C LEU A 217 -26.26 -5.83 5.24
N LYS A 218 -27.26 -4.94 5.07
CA LYS A 218 -27.34 -3.97 3.98
C LYS A 218 -27.10 -2.56 4.51
N ASN A 219 -26.31 -1.81 3.80
CA ASN A 219 -26.05 -0.40 4.04
C ASN A 219 -26.35 0.41 2.76
N GLU A 220 -26.46 1.72 2.89
CA GLU A 220 -26.58 2.60 1.74
C GLU A 220 -25.32 2.51 0.86
N PRO A 221 -25.46 2.48 -0.47
CA PRO A 221 -24.32 2.46 -1.38
C PRO A 221 -23.39 3.66 -1.17
N ARG A 222 -22.08 3.42 -1.21
CA ARG A 222 -21.07 4.47 -1.16
C ARG A 222 -20.41 4.63 -2.52
N LYS A 223 -20.68 5.77 -3.15
CA LYS A 223 -20.13 6.10 -4.46
C LYS A 223 -18.61 6.26 -4.42
N SER A 224 -17.93 5.60 -5.36
CA SER A 224 -16.50 5.79 -5.60
C SER A 224 -16.19 7.13 -6.26
N LYS A 225 -14.91 7.48 -6.35
CA LYS A 225 -14.44 8.74 -6.98
C LYS A 225 -14.72 8.83 -8.48
N GLY A 226 -14.90 7.70 -9.15
CA GLY A 226 -15.22 7.60 -10.57
C GLY A 226 -16.66 7.94 -10.91
N CYS A 227 -17.56 8.03 -9.92
CA CYS A 227 -18.97 8.36 -10.16
C CYS A 227 -19.13 9.76 -10.78
N GLY A 228 -19.98 9.85 -11.80
CA GLY A 228 -20.24 11.08 -12.54
C GLY A 228 -19.11 11.49 -13.50
N LYS A 229 -18.09 10.64 -13.70
CA LYS A 229 -16.95 10.94 -14.56
C LYS A 229 -16.81 9.93 -15.71
N ALA A 230 -16.23 10.36 -16.81
CA ALA A 230 -15.78 9.44 -17.84
C ALA A 230 -14.50 8.74 -17.38
N SER A 231 -14.38 7.44 -17.68
CA SER A 231 -13.15 6.69 -17.40
C SER A 231 -11.97 7.25 -18.21
N SER A 232 -10.82 7.37 -17.56
CA SER A 232 -9.56 7.72 -18.22
C SER A 232 -8.74 6.50 -18.64
N LEU A 233 -9.20 5.29 -18.29
CA LEU A 233 -8.53 4.04 -18.65
C LEU A 233 -8.53 3.84 -20.16
N LYS A 234 -7.39 3.43 -20.69
CA LYS A 234 -7.25 3.04 -22.08
C LYS A 234 -7.26 1.53 -22.20
N SER A 235 -8.21 1.02 -22.96
CA SER A 235 -8.28 -0.41 -23.30
C SER A 235 -7.09 -0.81 -24.15
N ASN A 236 -6.49 -1.95 -23.82
CA ASN A 236 -5.47 -2.58 -24.67
C ASN A 236 -6.11 -3.22 -25.91
N ARG A 237 -7.25 -3.87 -25.70
CA ARG A 237 -8.05 -4.53 -26.76
C ARG A 237 -9.47 -4.82 -26.28
N LYS A 238 -10.38 -4.90 -27.24
CA LYS A 238 -11.73 -5.43 -27.01
C LYS A 238 -11.72 -6.96 -27.14
N VAL A 239 -12.57 -7.60 -26.35
CA VAL A 239 -12.85 -9.03 -26.42
C VAL A 239 -14.36 -9.22 -26.58
N GLU A 240 -14.81 -10.47 -26.76
CA GLU A 240 -16.23 -10.77 -26.97
C GLU A 240 -17.13 -10.18 -25.88
N ASN A 241 -16.71 -10.24 -24.63
CA ASN A 241 -17.49 -9.81 -23.47
C ASN A 241 -16.69 -8.84 -22.58
N GLY A 242 -16.31 -7.70 -23.12
CA GLY A 242 -15.60 -6.67 -22.35
C GLY A 242 -14.32 -6.18 -23.00
N GLU A 243 -13.42 -5.69 -22.18
CA GLU A 243 -12.16 -5.07 -22.64
C GLU A 243 -11.01 -5.43 -21.70
N GLN A 244 -9.81 -5.61 -22.27
CA GLN A 244 -8.58 -5.82 -21.51
C GLN A 244 -7.90 -4.47 -21.19
N PHE A 245 -7.46 -4.36 -19.97
CA PHE A 245 -6.69 -3.22 -19.46
C PHE A 245 -5.38 -3.66 -18.83
N SER A 246 -4.50 -2.71 -18.59
CA SER A 246 -3.29 -2.94 -17.82
C SER A 246 -2.95 -1.76 -16.91
N ILE A 247 -2.33 -2.11 -15.77
CA ILE A 247 -1.77 -1.16 -14.81
C ILE A 247 -0.34 -1.56 -14.46
N ASN A 248 0.48 -0.59 -14.11
CA ASN A 248 1.81 -0.87 -13.60
C ASN A 248 1.76 -1.05 -12.09
N VAL A 249 2.16 -2.20 -11.60
CA VAL A 249 2.18 -2.57 -10.19
C VAL A 249 3.59 -3.00 -9.80
N GLY A 250 4.24 -2.25 -8.94
CA GLY A 250 5.59 -2.56 -8.51
C GLY A 250 6.61 -2.66 -9.65
N GLY A 251 6.42 -1.89 -10.73
CA GLY A 251 7.27 -1.93 -11.93
C GLY A 251 6.92 -3.02 -12.94
N LYS A 252 5.92 -3.86 -12.67
CA LYS A 252 5.43 -4.91 -13.58
C LYS A 252 4.12 -4.47 -14.23
N ASN A 253 3.98 -4.69 -15.53
CA ASN A 253 2.69 -4.50 -16.22
C ASN A 253 1.77 -5.69 -15.90
N ARG A 254 0.63 -5.41 -15.27
CA ARG A 254 -0.37 -6.41 -14.89
C ARG A 254 -1.65 -6.15 -15.67
N THR A 255 -2.25 -7.21 -16.18
CA THR A 255 -3.44 -7.13 -17.03
C THR A 255 -4.68 -7.67 -16.32
N PHE A 256 -5.83 -7.13 -16.68
CA PHE A 256 -7.14 -7.59 -16.21
C PHE A 256 -8.21 -7.25 -17.25
N PHE A 257 -9.35 -7.89 -17.14
CA PHE A 257 -10.50 -7.63 -18.01
C PHE A 257 -11.60 -6.96 -17.22
N ILE A 258 -12.33 -6.06 -17.87
CA ILE A 258 -13.52 -5.41 -17.33
C ILE A 258 -14.70 -5.69 -18.27
N THR A 259 -15.81 -6.14 -17.69
CA THR A 259 -17.10 -6.18 -18.36
C THR A 259 -18.08 -5.27 -17.62
N LEU A 260 -18.52 -4.24 -18.30
CA LEU A 260 -19.57 -3.35 -17.82
C LEU A 260 -20.94 -3.93 -18.18
N PRO A 261 -21.98 -3.72 -17.35
CA PRO A 261 -23.34 -4.06 -17.77
C PRO A 261 -23.76 -3.19 -18.97
N SER A 262 -24.63 -3.72 -19.84
CA SER A 262 -25.07 -3.01 -21.05
C SER A 262 -25.79 -1.68 -20.76
N ASN A 263 -26.36 -1.56 -19.57
CA ASN A 263 -27.03 -0.37 -19.07
C ASN A 263 -26.18 0.40 -18.04
N TYR A 264 -24.84 0.31 -18.13
CA TYR A 264 -23.95 0.99 -17.21
C TYR A 264 -24.28 2.48 -17.12
N ASP A 265 -24.52 2.95 -15.90
CA ASP A 265 -24.71 4.36 -15.58
C ASP A 265 -23.61 4.82 -14.62
N ASN A 266 -22.82 5.80 -15.04
CA ASN A 266 -21.74 6.34 -14.23
C ASN A 266 -22.21 7.18 -13.01
N ASN A 267 -23.51 7.35 -12.83
CA ASN A 267 -24.11 7.97 -11.63
C ASN A 267 -24.69 6.95 -10.64
N LYS A 268 -24.92 5.71 -11.09
CA LYS A 268 -25.37 4.60 -10.24
C LYS A 268 -24.14 3.86 -9.69
N ALA A 269 -24.06 3.71 -8.37
CA ALA A 269 -23.00 2.91 -7.75
C ALA A 269 -23.25 1.41 -8.00
N HIS A 270 -22.38 0.79 -8.80
CA HIS A 270 -22.46 -0.62 -9.14
C HIS A 270 -21.65 -1.48 -8.17
N LYS A 271 -22.12 -2.69 -7.88
CA LYS A 271 -21.33 -3.71 -7.18
C LYS A 271 -20.13 -4.12 -8.04
N LEU A 272 -19.02 -4.49 -7.42
CA LEU A 272 -17.82 -4.97 -8.12
C LEU A 272 -17.60 -6.45 -7.80
N LEU A 273 -17.53 -7.31 -8.82
CA LEU A 273 -17.21 -8.72 -8.65
C LEU A 273 -15.89 -9.07 -9.34
N ILE A 274 -14.96 -9.64 -8.58
CA ILE A 274 -13.65 -10.09 -9.01
C ILE A 274 -13.67 -11.61 -9.16
N ALA A 275 -13.38 -12.12 -10.36
CA ALA A 275 -13.34 -13.55 -10.66
C ALA A 275 -11.89 -14.01 -10.87
N ASN A 276 -11.37 -14.79 -9.92
CA ASN A 276 -9.99 -15.28 -9.94
C ASN A 276 -9.93 -16.64 -10.64
N HIS A 277 -9.13 -16.74 -11.71
CA HIS A 277 -8.97 -17.97 -12.49
C HIS A 277 -8.23 -19.07 -11.73
N CYS A 278 -8.45 -20.34 -12.08
CA CYS A 278 -7.76 -21.50 -11.55
C CYS A 278 -6.35 -21.69 -12.15
N MET A 279 -5.59 -22.65 -11.61
CA MET A 279 -4.28 -23.01 -12.15
C MET A 279 -4.39 -23.50 -13.59
N GLY A 280 -3.48 -23.05 -14.44
CA GLY A 280 -3.45 -23.42 -15.85
C GLY A 280 -4.42 -22.65 -16.75
N SER A 281 -5.37 -21.89 -16.16
CA SER A 281 -6.27 -21.00 -16.89
C SER A 281 -5.72 -19.57 -16.95
N LYS A 282 -6.39 -18.74 -17.69
CA LYS A 282 -6.14 -17.30 -17.80
C LYS A 282 -7.43 -16.51 -17.58
N ALA A 283 -7.27 -15.24 -17.23
CA ALA A 283 -8.40 -14.35 -16.94
C ALA A 283 -9.42 -14.29 -18.07
N GLU A 284 -8.94 -14.33 -19.31
CA GLU A 284 -9.80 -14.27 -20.50
C GLU A 284 -10.79 -15.44 -20.61
N ASP A 285 -10.42 -16.63 -20.11
CA ASP A 285 -11.29 -17.80 -20.11
C ASP A 285 -12.56 -17.56 -19.27
N PHE A 286 -12.48 -16.68 -18.28
CA PHE A 286 -13.58 -16.34 -17.36
C PHE A 286 -14.46 -15.17 -17.83
N VAL A 287 -14.08 -14.55 -18.94
CA VAL A 287 -14.79 -13.42 -19.54
C VAL A 287 -15.73 -13.89 -20.66
N HIS A 288 -15.34 -14.94 -21.37
CA HIS A 288 -16.06 -15.42 -22.55
C HIS A 288 -17.25 -16.33 -22.20
N HIS A 289 -18.20 -16.39 -23.10
CA HIS A 289 -19.27 -17.36 -23.10
C HIS A 289 -18.75 -18.67 -23.71
N THR A 290 -18.24 -19.57 -22.90
CA THR A 290 -17.88 -20.89 -23.38
C THR A 290 -18.90 -21.93 -22.91
N PRO A 291 -19.29 -22.89 -23.75
CA PRO A 291 -20.10 -24.01 -23.32
C PRO A 291 -19.31 -25.09 -22.58
N ASP A 292 -17.98 -24.92 -22.52
CA ASP A 292 -17.06 -25.81 -21.85
C ASP A 292 -17.19 -25.65 -20.33
N TYR A 293 -17.23 -26.75 -19.63
CA TYR A 293 -17.40 -26.79 -18.19
C TYR A 293 -16.11 -26.43 -17.40
N ASP A 294 -14.95 -26.57 -18.05
CA ASP A 294 -13.68 -26.16 -17.47
C ASP A 294 -13.49 -24.63 -17.52
N HIS A 295 -14.23 -23.97 -18.39
CA HIS A 295 -14.23 -22.54 -18.56
C HIS A 295 -15.59 -21.97 -18.15
N PRO A 296 -15.75 -21.52 -16.94
CA PRO A 296 -17.01 -21.04 -16.43
C PRO A 296 -17.45 -19.81 -17.18
N THR A 297 -18.59 -19.95 -17.79
CA THR A 297 -19.22 -18.87 -18.50
C THR A 297 -19.55 -17.71 -17.58
N PRO A 298 -19.66 -16.52 -18.15
CA PRO A 298 -18.85 -15.41 -17.70
C PRO A 298 -18.88 -15.23 -16.19
N TYR A 299 -17.71 -15.07 -15.60
CA TYR A 299 -17.55 -14.79 -14.17
C TYR A 299 -18.23 -15.81 -13.26
N TYR A 300 -17.99 -17.11 -13.53
CA TYR A 300 -18.60 -18.21 -12.77
C TYR A 300 -20.14 -18.20 -12.82
N GLY A 301 -20.72 -17.78 -13.96
CA GLY A 301 -22.17 -17.71 -14.17
C GLY A 301 -22.84 -16.49 -13.52
N GLN A 302 -22.11 -15.63 -12.81
CA GLN A 302 -22.70 -14.50 -12.09
C GLN A 302 -23.25 -13.42 -13.06
N GLN A 303 -22.59 -13.18 -14.18
CA GLN A 303 -23.07 -12.18 -15.14
C GLN A 303 -24.44 -12.56 -15.72
N LYS A 304 -24.70 -13.84 -15.94
CA LYS A 304 -26.01 -14.35 -16.43
C LYS A 304 -27.14 -14.05 -15.44
N LEU A 305 -26.84 -14.00 -14.14
CA LEU A 305 -27.81 -13.77 -13.08
C LEU A 305 -28.04 -12.29 -12.79
N ASP A 306 -27.13 -11.43 -13.19
CA ASP A 306 -27.27 -9.97 -13.07
C ASP A 306 -28.25 -9.40 -14.10
N LYS A 307 -29.54 -9.58 -13.85
CA LYS A 307 -30.61 -9.15 -14.77
C LYS A 307 -30.80 -7.63 -14.81
N ASN A 308 -30.37 -6.94 -13.77
CA ASN A 308 -30.58 -5.50 -13.62
C ASN A 308 -29.36 -4.66 -14.02
N GLY A 309 -28.21 -5.31 -14.31
CA GLY A 309 -26.96 -4.61 -14.55
C GLY A 309 -26.45 -3.89 -13.30
N ASP A 310 -26.50 -4.58 -12.16
CA ASP A 310 -26.07 -4.05 -10.87
C ASP A 310 -24.56 -4.24 -10.64
N TYR A 311 -23.89 -5.07 -11.45
CA TYR A 311 -22.50 -5.43 -11.27
C TYR A 311 -21.60 -4.93 -12.39
N ILE A 312 -20.40 -4.52 -11.99
CA ILE A 312 -19.22 -4.46 -12.86
C ILE A 312 -18.41 -5.71 -12.56
N PHE A 313 -17.98 -6.43 -13.60
CA PHE A 313 -17.22 -7.67 -13.49
C PHE A 313 -15.76 -7.44 -13.87
N VAL A 314 -14.84 -8.03 -13.12
CA VAL A 314 -13.41 -7.92 -13.35
C VAL A 314 -12.75 -9.29 -13.24
N ALA A 315 -11.88 -9.63 -14.19
CA ALA A 315 -11.04 -10.82 -14.16
C ALA A 315 -9.56 -10.43 -14.19
N PRO A 316 -8.85 -10.50 -13.06
CA PRO A 316 -7.41 -10.23 -13.01
C PRO A 316 -6.62 -11.41 -13.58
N GLN A 317 -5.53 -11.11 -14.30
CA GLN A 317 -4.59 -12.11 -14.80
C GLN A 317 -3.50 -12.39 -13.76
N GLY A 318 -3.40 -13.63 -13.32
CA GLY A 318 -2.27 -14.14 -12.53
C GLY A 318 -0.98 -14.24 -13.36
N ASN A 319 -0.09 -15.11 -12.95
CA ASN A 319 1.17 -15.33 -13.68
C ASN A 319 0.95 -16.11 -14.98
N ASP A 320 1.96 -16.13 -15.85
CA ASP A 320 1.90 -16.75 -17.18
C ASP A 320 1.53 -18.25 -17.18
N ASN A 321 1.83 -18.95 -16.08
CA ASN A 321 1.44 -20.36 -15.89
C ASN A 321 0.08 -20.56 -15.20
N GLY A 322 -0.72 -19.50 -15.09
CA GLY A 322 -2.05 -19.54 -14.44
C GLY A 322 -1.97 -19.68 -12.91
N THR A 323 -0.87 -19.27 -12.30
CA THR A 323 -0.70 -19.31 -10.83
C THR A 323 -0.82 -17.94 -10.20
N TRP A 324 -0.91 -17.90 -8.87
CA TRP A 324 -0.98 -16.70 -8.05
C TRP A 324 0.18 -16.63 -7.07
N ASN A 325 0.81 -15.45 -6.97
CA ASN A 325 1.93 -15.19 -6.05
C ASN A 325 1.50 -14.27 -4.92
N GLY A 326 1.41 -14.77 -3.74
CA GLY A 326 1.23 -14.07 -2.49
C GLY A 326 1.14 -12.53 -2.53
N LYS A 327 2.11 -11.85 -1.94
CA LYS A 327 2.10 -10.39 -1.75
C LYS A 327 1.96 -9.57 -3.04
N ASP A 328 2.62 -9.99 -4.12
CA ASP A 328 2.62 -9.25 -5.39
C ASP A 328 1.22 -9.22 -6.00
N ASP A 329 0.50 -10.33 -5.93
CA ASP A 329 -0.86 -10.40 -6.48
C ASP A 329 -1.89 -9.74 -5.57
N HIS A 330 -1.67 -9.72 -4.24
CA HIS A 330 -2.48 -8.90 -3.33
C HIS A 330 -2.33 -7.41 -3.67
N GLN A 331 -1.10 -6.95 -3.91
CA GLN A 331 -0.86 -5.57 -4.34
C GLN A 331 -1.58 -5.28 -5.66
N PHE A 332 -1.49 -6.20 -6.62
CA PHE A 332 -2.16 -6.04 -7.91
C PHE A 332 -3.67 -5.91 -7.76
N VAL A 333 -4.32 -6.81 -7.00
CA VAL A 333 -5.77 -6.75 -6.78
C VAL A 333 -6.17 -5.45 -6.08
N ASP A 334 -5.40 -5.01 -5.10
CA ASP A 334 -5.66 -3.77 -4.39
C ASP A 334 -5.58 -2.52 -5.29
N GLU A 335 -4.52 -2.42 -6.09
CA GLU A 335 -4.35 -1.33 -7.05
C GLU A 335 -5.39 -1.41 -8.19
N MET A 336 -5.79 -2.61 -8.59
CA MET A 336 -6.88 -2.82 -9.53
C MET A 336 -8.22 -2.32 -8.96
N ILE A 337 -8.57 -2.64 -7.72
CA ILE A 337 -9.78 -2.13 -7.05
C ILE A 337 -9.73 -0.60 -6.98
N THR A 338 -8.59 -0.02 -6.63
CA THR A 338 -8.41 1.43 -6.59
C THR A 338 -8.59 2.04 -7.97
N THR A 339 -8.04 1.42 -9.00
CA THR A 339 -8.21 1.83 -10.40
C THR A 339 -9.69 1.79 -10.82
N MET A 340 -10.43 0.75 -10.40
CA MET A 340 -11.87 0.67 -10.62
C MET A 340 -12.62 1.82 -9.92
N PHE A 341 -12.29 2.11 -8.68
CA PHE A 341 -12.91 3.21 -7.91
C PHE A 341 -12.64 4.59 -8.50
N ASP A 342 -11.47 4.80 -9.08
CA ASP A 342 -11.09 6.09 -9.67
C ASP A 342 -11.74 6.32 -11.05
N ASN A 343 -12.11 5.24 -11.76
CA ASN A 343 -12.55 5.32 -13.16
C ASN A 343 -14.00 4.94 -13.41
N TYR A 344 -14.65 4.22 -12.49
CA TYR A 344 -16.03 3.77 -12.64
C TYR A 344 -16.85 4.09 -11.38
N CYS A 345 -18.16 4.19 -11.56
CA CYS A 345 -19.05 4.38 -10.41
C CYS A 345 -19.30 3.04 -9.72
N VAL A 346 -18.48 2.74 -8.73
CA VAL A 346 -18.52 1.53 -7.92
C VAL A 346 -19.07 1.85 -6.54
N ASP A 347 -19.86 0.93 -5.99
CA ASP A 347 -20.18 0.92 -4.57
C ASP A 347 -18.97 0.36 -3.80
N THR A 348 -18.24 1.24 -3.12
CA THR A 348 -17.02 0.87 -2.39
C THR A 348 -17.29 -0.09 -1.22
N THR A 349 -18.55 -0.28 -0.83
CA THR A 349 -18.97 -1.21 0.24
C THR A 349 -19.43 -2.57 -0.29
N ARG A 350 -19.49 -2.78 -1.61
CA ARG A 350 -19.96 -4.01 -2.25
C ARG A 350 -18.96 -4.50 -3.30
N VAL A 351 -17.75 -4.82 -2.82
CA VAL A 351 -16.71 -5.48 -3.60
C VAL A 351 -16.67 -6.95 -3.20
N PHE A 352 -16.85 -7.82 -4.16
CA PHE A 352 -16.89 -9.27 -3.98
C PHE A 352 -15.75 -9.93 -4.73
N ALA A 353 -15.29 -11.09 -4.23
CA ALA A 353 -14.33 -11.91 -4.94
C ALA A 353 -14.77 -13.38 -4.95
N THR A 354 -14.48 -14.06 -6.04
CA THR A 354 -14.78 -15.48 -6.21
C THR A 354 -13.66 -16.17 -6.97
N GLY A 355 -13.57 -17.49 -6.85
CA GLY A 355 -12.59 -18.28 -7.58
C GLY A 355 -12.73 -19.78 -7.36
N PHE A 356 -12.15 -20.55 -8.27
CA PHE A 356 -12.13 -22.00 -8.26
C PHE A 356 -10.70 -22.52 -8.10
N SER A 357 -10.51 -23.63 -7.37
CA SER A 357 -9.23 -24.31 -7.25
C SER A 357 -8.12 -23.36 -6.73
N PHE A 358 -7.06 -23.16 -7.47
CA PHE A 358 -6.01 -22.22 -7.10
C PHE A 358 -6.51 -20.75 -7.02
N GLY A 359 -7.49 -20.37 -7.87
CA GLY A 359 -8.19 -19.10 -7.74
C GLY A 359 -9.02 -18.98 -6.46
N ALA A 360 -9.58 -20.11 -5.97
CA ALA A 360 -10.25 -20.16 -4.68
C ALA A 360 -9.26 -20.04 -3.51
N MET A 361 -8.10 -20.68 -3.60
CA MET A 361 -7.01 -20.50 -2.63
C MET A 361 -6.55 -19.05 -2.57
N PHE A 362 -6.40 -18.43 -3.73
CA PHE A 362 -6.05 -17.01 -3.83
C PHE A 362 -7.16 -16.11 -3.25
N THR A 363 -8.42 -16.39 -3.55
CA THR A 363 -9.57 -15.68 -2.96
C THR A 363 -9.59 -15.81 -1.44
N ASN A 364 -9.27 -16.98 -0.89
CA ASN A 364 -9.09 -17.19 0.55
C ASN A 364 -7.92 -16.38 1.13
N SER A 365 -6.84 -16.26 0.38
CA SER A 365 -5.70 -15.42 0.77
C SER A 365 -6.09 -13.94 0.82
N LEU A 366 -6.82 -13.44 -0.19
CA LEU A 366 -7.39 -12.09 -0.20
C LEU A 366 -8.34 -11.88 0.99
N ALA A 367 -9.19 -12.85 1.31
CA ALA A 367 -10.09 -12.81 2.46
C ALA A 367 -9.36 -12.77 3.82
N GLN A 368 -8.09 -13.13 3.87
CA GLN A 368 -7.24 -13.04 5.06
C GLN A 368 -6.54 -11.69 5.22
N ASP A 369 -6.40 -10.93 4.14
CA ASP A 369 -5.61 -9.70 4.08
C ASP A 369 -6.45 -8.45 3.73
N MET A 370 -7.46 -8.63 2.88
CA MET A 370 -8.18 -7.52 2.26
C MET A 370 -9.63 -7.39 2.75
N GLN A 371 -9.92 -7.77 4.00
CA GLN A 371 -11.26 -7.62 4.60
C GLN A 371 -11.74 -6.16 4.59
N ALA A 372 -10.79 -5.24 4.61
CA ALA A 372 -11.05 -3.81 4.49
C ALA A 372 -11.55 -3.37 3.10
N ARG A 373 -11.31 -4.18 2.07
CA ARG A 373 -11.64 -3.87 0.67
C ARG A 373 -12.76 -4.77 0.13
N LEU A 374 -12.91 -5.98 0.69
CA LEU A 374 -13.84 -6.99 0.23
C LEU A 374 -15.01 -7.14 1.21
N ARG A 375 -16.23 -7.06 0.69
CA ARG A 375 -17.45 -7.27 1.48
C ARG A 375 -17.72 -8.74 1.75
N ALA A 376 -17.55 -9.56 0.73
CA ALA A 376 -17.78 -10.99 0.81
C ALA A 376 -16.98 -11.74 -0.24
N VAL A 377 -16.72 -13.02 0.02
CA VAL A 377 -16.07 -13.92 -0.93
C VAL A 377 -16.82 -15.24 -1.06
N ALA A 378 -16.77 -15.85 -2.26
CA ALA A 378 -17.25 -17.19 -2.51
C ALA A 378 -16.14 -18.02 -3.15
N VAL A 379 -15.85 -19.21 -2.61
CA VAL A 379 -14.74 -20.07 -3.03
C VAL A 379 -15.22 -21.46 -3.37
N TYR A 380 -14.72 -21.99 -4.49
CA TYR A 380 -15.11 -23.32 -4.99
C TYR A 380 -13.91 -24.26 -4.94
N ALA A 381 -14.07 -25.42 -4.29
CA ALA A 381 -13.00 -26.42 -4.15
C ALA A 381 -11.68 -25.81 -3.66
N THR A 382 -11.72 -25.13 -2.52
CA THR A 382 -10.61 -24.37 -1.95
C THR A 382 -9.68 -25.22 -1.08
N ALA A 383 -8.54 -24.66 -0.71
CA ALA A 383 -7.64 -25.16 0.32
C ALA A 383 -6.78 -24.01 0.90
N ASP A 384 -6.19 -24.26 2.07
CA ASP A 384 -5.24 -23.32 2.72
C ASP A 384 -3.79 -23.79 2.55
N TYR A 385 -3.44 -24.33 1.40
CA TYR A 385 -2.06 -24.70 1.05
C TYR A 385 -1.72 -24.20 -0.37
N ASN A 386 -0.43 -24.20 -0.69
CA ASN A 386 0.09 -23.70 -1.97
C ASN A 386 -0.20 -22.23 -2.27
N ILE A 387 -0.67 -21.48 -1.28
CA ILE A 387 -0.89 -20.03 -1.39
C ILE A 387 -0.36 -19.32 -0.15
N TRP A 388 0.12 -18.10 -0.32
CA TRP A 388 0.50 -17.28 0.81
C TRP A 388 -0.74 -16.85 1.59
N LEU A 389 -0.76 -17.16 2.88
CA LEU A 389 -1.75 -16.65 3.82
C LEU A 389 -1.04 -15.67 4.76
N PRO A 390 -1.38 -14.40 4.76
CA PRO A 390 -0.72 -13.44 5.62
C PRO A 390 -0.93 -13.79 7.09
N SER A 391 0.17 -13.79 7.84
CA SER A 391 0.15 -13.91 9.29
C SER A 391 -0.13 -12.56 9.93
N ALA A 392 -0.32 -12.57 11.24
CA ALA A 392 -0.51 -11.36 12.04
C ALA A 392 0.55 -10.28 11.73
N GLY A 393 0.12 -9.09 11.38
CA GLY A 393 0.98 -7.95 11.07
C GLY A 393 1.76 -8.03 9.74
N SER A 394 1.47 -9.01 8.87
CA SER A 394 2.20 -9.20 7.62
C SER A 394 1.42 -8.84 6.35
N GLY A 395 0.13 -8.62 6.46
CA GLY A 395 -0.76 -8.25 5.36
C GLY A 395 -0.64 -6.77 4.95
N ARG A 396 -1.27 -6.43 3.85
CA ARG A 396 -1.32 -5.04 3.36
C ARG A 396 -2.12 -4.12 4.29
N TYR A 397 -3.17 -4.64 4.90
CA TYR A 397 -4.12 -3.86 5.70
C TYR A 397 -4.06 -4.17 7.19
N ASP A 398 -3.15 -5.03 7.61
CA ASP A 398 -3.03 -5.49 9.01
C ASP A 398 -4.38 -5.92 9.64
N ALA A 399 -5.27 -6.41 8.77
CA ALA A 399 -6.68 -6.64 9.07
C ALA A 399 -7.01 -8.11 9.38
N LYS A 400 -6.04 -8.87 9.76
CA LYS A 400 -6.06 -10.34 9.97
C LYS A 400 -7.14 -10.88 10.90
N ASP A 401 -7.53 -10.09 11.89
CA ASP A 401 -8.51 -10.50 12.90
C ASP A 401 -9.92 -9.98 12.60
N LEU A 402 -10.10 -9.42 11.41
CA LEU A 402 -11.35 -8.84 11.00
C LEU A 402 -12.23 -9.87 10.31
N PRO A 403 -13.54 -9.84 10.54
CA PRO A 403 -14.48 -10.74 9.91
C PRO A 403 -14.66 -10.42 8.43
N ILE A 404 -15.08 -11.43 7.67
CA ILE A 404 -15.50 -11.27 6.27
C ILE A 404 -16.64 -12.26 5.99
N ALA A 405 -17.66 -11.83 5.27
CA ALA A 405 -18.68 -12.76 4.81
C ALA A 405 -18.06 -13.76 3.82
N TRP A 406 -18.30 -15.06 4.04
CA TRP A 406 -17.60 -16.11 3.33
C TRP A 406 -18.53 -17.28 2.96
N MET A 407 -18.43 -17.73 1.72
CA MET A 407 -19.13 -18.93 1.26
C MET A 407 -18.15 -19.90 0.65
N GLY A 408 -18.22 -21.17 1.07
CA GLY A 408 -17.45 -22.26 0.49
C GLY A 408 -18.37 -23.29 -0.17
N VAL A 409 -18.02 -23.72 -1.39
CA VAL A 409 -18.67 -24.82 -2.09
C VAL A 409 -17.63 -25.89 -2.36
N HIS A 410 -17.87 -27.14 -1.93
CA HIS A 410 -16.85 -28.18 -2.04
C HIS A 410 -17.44 -29.57 -2.28
N GLY A 411 -16.84 -30.29 -3.22
CA GLY A 411 -17.14 -31.70 -3.50
C GLY A 411 -16.50 -32.62 -2.46
N LYS A 412 -17.28 -33.56 -1.91
CA LYS A 412 -16.80 -34.49 -0.88
C LYS A 412 -15.76 -35.51 -1.42
N ASN A 413 -15.80 -35.75 -2.72
CA ASN A 413 -14.85 -36.64 -3.40
C ASN A 413 -13.76 -35.89 -4.16
N ASP A 414 -13.48 -34.63 -3.75
CA ASP A 414 -12.41 -33.84 -4.35
C ASP A 414 -11.04 -34.47 -4.05
N GLY A 415 -10.40 -34.99 -5.09
CA GLY A 415 -9.08 -35.61 -5.02
C GLY A 415 -7.91 -34.63 -5.17
N MET A 416 -8.15 -33.41 -5.60
CA MET A 416 -7.11 -32.39 -5.79
C MET A 416 -7.03 -31.44 -4.59
N CYS A 417 -8.15 -30.82 -4.22
CA CYS A 417 -8.27 -30.02 -3.00
C CYS A 417 -9.08 -30.82 -1.98
N ASN A 418 -8.40 -31.59 -1.16
CA ASN A 418 -9.05 -32.53 -0.25
C ASN A 418 -10.11 -31.84 0.62
N TYR A 419 -11.33 -32.38 0.59
CA TYR A 419 -12.51 -31.84 1.27
C TYR A 419 -12.29 -31.63 2.78
N ASP A 420 -11.76 -32.65 3.45
CA ASP A 420 -11.55 -32.58 4.91
C ASP A 420 -10.47 -31.56 5.29
N ARG A 421 -9.47 -31.36 4.44
CA ARG A 421 -8.47 -30.30 4.67
C ARG A 421 -9.09 -28.90 4.53
N ALA A 422 -9.91 -28.68 3.51
CA ALA A 422 -10.61 -27.42 3.34
C ALA A 422 -11.57 -27.14 4.49
N LYS A 423 -12.39 -28.13 4.86
CA LYS A 423 -13.35 -28.03 5.96
C LYS A 423 -12.67 -27.81 7.33
N ASN A 424 -11.53 -28.43 7.56
CA ASN A 424 -10.85 -28.42 8.85
C ASN A 424 -9.74 -27.34 8.95
N SER A 425 -9.45 -26.59 7.88
CA SER A 425 -8.49 -25.48 7.92
C SER A 425 -9.09 -24.14 7.46
N ALA A 426 -9.54 -24.03 6.21
CA ALA A 426 -10.06 -22.77 5.67
C ALA A 426 -11.31 -22.29 6.43
N LEU A 427 -12.30 -23.17 6.57
CA LEU A 427 -13.55 -22.85 7.25
C LEU A 427 -13.37 -22.47 8.74
N PRO A 428 -12.65 -23.23 9.59
CA PRO A 428 -12.43 -22.81 10.97
C PRO A 428 -11.63 -21.52 11.10
N ARG A 429 -10.70 -21.24 10.19
CA ARG A 429 -9.93 -20.00 10.17
C ARG A 429 -10.85 -18.78 9.96
N ILE A 430 -11.86 -18.91 9.09
CA ILE A 430 -12.88 -17.86 8.90
C ILE A 430 -13.76 -17.75 10.14
N LEU A 431 -14.27 -18.86 10.66
CA LEU A 431 -15.18 -18.88 11.82
C LEU A 431 -14.57 -18.31 13.09
N LYS A 432 -13.24 -18.45 13.29
CA LYS A 432 -12.53 -17.89 14.45
C LYS A 432 -12.71 -16.38 14.64
N ARG A 433 -13.05 -15.67 13.59
CA ARG A 433 -13.20 -14.20 13.63
C ARG A 433 -14.56 -13.69 13.18
N ASN A 434 -15.46 -14.63 12.82
CA ASN A 434 -16.79 -14.27 12.31
C ASN A 434 -17.90 -14.46 13.36
N GLY A 435 -17.57 -14.86 14.59
CA GLY A 435 -18.58 -15.02 15.64
C GLY A 435 -19.24 -13.69 16.02
N LYS A 436 -20.33 -13.76 16.74
CA LYS A 436 -21.09 -12.58 17.18
C LYS A 436 -20.20 -11.60 17.94
N ALA A 437 -20.40 -10.31 17.72
CA ALA A 437 -19.66 -9.29 18.45
C ALA A 437 -20.03 -9.32 19.94
N ASP A 438 -19.01 -9.21 20.80
CA ASP A 438 -19.18 -9.02 22.23
C ASP A 438 -19.62 -7.57 22.57
N ALA A 439 -19.81 -7.27 23.86
CA ALA A 439 -20.20 -5.95 24.34
C ALA A 439 -19.15 -4.85 24.02
N ASN A 440 -17.91 -5.23 23.74
CA ASN A 440 -16.83 -4.33 23.36
C ASN A 440 -16.68 -4.20 21.84
N GLY A 441 -17.51 -4.92 21.07
CA GLY A 441 -17.46 -4.95 19.61
C GLY A 441 -16.42 -5.91 19.01
N ASN A 442 -15.78 -6.76 19.82
CA ASN A 442 -14.86 -7.78 19.32
C ASN A 442 -15.63 -9.00 18.84
N PHE A 443 -15.22 -9.56 17.70
CA PHE A 443 -15.84 -10.77 17.16
C PHE A 443 -15.35 -12.01 17.91
N THR A 444 -16.30 -12.87 18.29
CA THR A 444 -16.01 -14.10 19.02
C THR A 444 -15.62 -15.26 18.09
N ASP A 445 -15.13 -16.35 18.66
CA ASP A 445 -14.78 -17.58 17.93
C ASP A 445 -16.01 -18.47 17.75
N ALA A 446 -16.45 -18.64 16.49
CA ALA A 446 -17.55 -19.53 16.11
C ALA A 446 -17.08 -20.89 15.56
N SER A 447 -15.79 -21.23 15.62
CA SER A 447 -15.21 -22.44 14.99
C SER A 447 -15.63 -23.76 15.62
N SER A 448 -16.27 -23.72 16.78
CA SER A 448 -16.88 -24.90 17.41
C SER A 448 -18.13 -25.40 16.68
N GLU A 449 -18.84 -24.52 15.96
CA GLU A 449 -20.00 -24.90 15.17
C GLU A 449 -19.57 -25.74 13.95
N LYS A 450 -20.29 -26.82 13.69
CA LYS A 450 -20.01 -27.73 12.57
C LYS A 450 -21.13 -27.62 11.53
N PRO A 451 -20.80 -27.62 10.24
CA PRO A 451 -21.83 -27.60 9.20
C PRO A 451 -22.58 -28.93 9.12
N GLN A 452 -23.84 -28.85 8.73
CA GLN A 452 -24.49 -30.01 8.17
C GLN A 452 -23.93 -30.25 6.76
N GLU A 453 -23.74 -31.50 6.40
CA GLU A 453 -23.13 -31.91 5.13
C GLU A 453 -24.02 -32.89 4.39
N ASN A 454 -23.89 -32.90 3.08
CA ASN A 454 -24.51 -33.95 2.27
C ASN A 454 -23.99 -35.33 2.69
N GLN A 455 -24.88 -36.24 2.99
CA GLN A 455 -24.56 -37.63 3.38
C GLN A 455 -24.87 -38.65 2.27
N GLY A 456 -25.53 -38.19 1.21
CA GLY A 456 -25.93 -39.03 0.06
C GLY A 456 -24.98 -38.96 -1.13
N ASN A 457 -25.34 -39.70 -2.16
CA ASN A 457 -24.66 -39.70 -3.45
C ASN A 457 -25.27 -38.74 -4.46
N THR A 458 -26.36 -38.06 -4.10
CA THR A 458 -27.06 -37.07 -4.91
C THR A 458 -27.42 -35.86 -4.06
N GLY A 459 -27.79 -34.76 -4.71
CA GLY A 459 -28.16 -33.51 -4.04
C GLY A 459 -26.97 -32.77 -3.44
N HIS A 460 -27.26 -31.64 -2.84
CA HIS A 460 -26.31 -30.85 -2.08
C HIS A 460 -26.92 -30.38 -0.74
N VAL A 461 -26.08 -29.96 0.17
CA VAL A 461 -26.47 -29.32 1.43
C VAL A 461 -25.68 -28.03 1.59
N CYS A 462 -26.37 -26.91 1.66
CA CYS A 462 -25.80 -25.63 2.04
C CYS A 462 -26.22 -25.29 3.47
N TYR A 463 -25.22 -25.10 4.34
CA TYR A 463 -25.41 -24.80 5.75
C TYR A 463 -25.04 -23.35 6.04
N ASP A 464 -25.99 -22.60 6.56
CA ASP A 464 -25.75 -21.24 7.08
C ASP A 464 -25.38 -21.31 8.57
N PHE A 465 -24.18 -20.84 8.93
CA PHE A 465 -23.71 -20.82 10.30
C PHE A 465 -24.51 -19.84 11.16
N LYS A 466 -24.88 -20.24 12.35
CA LYS A 466 -25.82 -19.54 13.23
C LYS A 466 -25.14 -18.74 14.34
N ASN A 467 -23.93 -19.14 14.71
CA ASN A 467 -23.17 -18.48 15.77
C ASN A 467 -22.26 -17.35 15.25
N VAL A 468 -22.37 -17.03 13.96
CA VAL A 468 -21.65 -15.91 13.33
C VAL A 468 -22.41 -14.60 13.51
N ASP A 469 -21.69 -13.49 13.38
CA ASP A 469 -22.30 -12.17 13.34
C ASP A 469 -23.12 -12.03 12.04
N PRO A 470 -24.37 -11.59 12.10
CA PRO A 470 -25.25 -11.50 10.93
C PRO A 470 -24.73 -10.55 9.83
N ARG A 471 -23.83 -9.64 10.17
CA ARG A 471 -23.18 -8.76 9.18
C ARG A 471 -22.13 -9.49 8.33
N PHE A 472 -21.62 -10.61 8.83
CA PHE A 472 -20.56 -11.41 8.20
C PHE A 472 -20.97 -12.88 8.13
N PRO A 473 -22.04 -13.20 7.37
CA PRO A 473 -22.55 -14.57 7.27
C PRO A 473 -21.48 -15.51 6.72
N VAL A 474 -21.52 -16.75 7.20
CA VAL A 474 -20.72 -17.86 6.70
C VAL A 474 -21.63 -18.97 6.22
N LYS A 475 -21.39 -19.44 4.99
CA LYS A 475 -22.13 -20.56 4.37
C LYS A 475 -21.16 -21.62 3.89
N TRP A 476 -21.48 -22.88 4.12
CA TRP A 476 -20.74 -24.02 3.60
C TRP A 476 -21.67 -24.95 2.84
N CYS A 477 -21.38 -25.16 1.54
CA CYS A 477 -22.13 -26.08 0.69
C CYS A 477 -21.28 -27.31 0.38
N SER A 478 -21.83 -28.50 0.62
CA SER A 478 -21.22 -29.80 0.32
C SER A 478 -22.07 -30.58 -0.65
N TRP A 479 -21.44 -31.31 -1.56
CA TRP A 479 -22.07 -32.15 -2.57
C TRP A 479 -21.19 -33.38 -2.83
N PRO A 480 -21.74 -34.49 -3.39
CA PRO A 480 -20.99 -35.74 -3.49
C PRO A 480 -19.96 -35.80 -4.63
N GLY A 481 -19.74 -34.73 -5.41
CA GLY A 481 -18.83 -34.74 -6.54
C GLY A 481 -17.38 -34.45 -6.20
N GLY A 482 -16.57 -34.28 -7.24
CA GLY A 482 -15.11 -34.09 -7.19
C GLY A 482 -14.68 -32.64 -7.29
N HIS A 483 -13.50 -32.43 -7.92
CA HIS A 483 -12.84 -31.13 -8.05
C HIS A 483 -13.47 -30.29 -9.14
N GLN A 484 -14.54 -29.56 -8.80
CA GLN A 484 -15.29 -28.74 -9.75
C GLN A 484 -15.98 -27.56 -9.08
N TRP A 485 -16.23 -26.50 -9.86
CA TRP A 485 -17.09 -25.40 -9.44
C TRP A 485 -18.55 -25.61 -9.88
N THR A 486 -18.80 -26.42 -10.94
CA THR A 486 -20.11 -26.71 -11.49
C THR A 486 -20.73 -27.94 -10.83
N ALA A 487 -21.16 -27.80 -9.60
CA ALA A 487 -21.79 -28.88 -8.86
C ALA A 487 -23.19 -29.18 -9.37
N HIS A 488 -23.55 -30.47 -9.45
CA HIS A 488 -24.85 -30.99 -9.92
C HIS A 488 -25.49 -31.89 -8.86
N ASP A 489 -26.83 -31.88 -8.82
CA ASP A 489 -27.59 -32.66 -7.84
C ASP A 489 -27.82 -34.13 -8.26
N ASN A 490 -27.50 -34.47 -9.47
CA ASN A 490 -27.67 -35.84 -10.00
C ASN A 490 -26.58 -36.83 -9.54
N GLY A 491 -25.62 -36.38 -8.70
CA GLY A 491 -24.51 -37.20 -8.23
C GLY A 491 -23.43 -37.45 -9.27
N SER A 492 -23.55 -36.86 -10.45
CA SER A 492 -22.55 -36.98 -11.50
C SER A 492 -21.28 -36.23 -11.09
N MET A 493 -20.17 -36.95 -11.02
CA MET A 493 -18.83 -36.34 -10.99
C MET A 493 -18.43 -35.89 -12.39
N ASN A 494 -19.18 -36.28 -13.40
CA ASN A 494 -18.96 -35.87 -14.78
C ASN A 494 -19.68 -34.57 -15.06
N VAL A 495 -18.96 -33.68 -15.52
CA VAL A 495 -19.29 -32.38 -16.04
C VAL A 495 -20.00 -32.41 -17.41
N GLY A 496 -20.45 -33.58 -17.88
CA GLY A 496 -21.10 -33.73 -19.18
C GLY A 496 -22.43 -32.98 -19.34
N ALA A 497 -23.06 -32.57 -18.25
CA ALA A 497 -24.22 -31.70 -18.25
C ALA A 497 -23.87 -30.20 -18.32
N GLY A 498 -22.61 -29.89 -18.15
CA GLY A 498 -22.10 -28.52 -18.24
C GLY A 498 -22.62 -27.59 -17.14
N TRP A 499 -22.22 -26.32 -17.23
CA TRP A 499 -22.60 -25.27 -16.31
C TRP A 499 -24.12 -24.96 -16.28
N GLN A 500 -24.87 -25.39 -17.28
CA GLN A 500 -26.29 -25.07 -17.45
C GLN A 500 -27.17 -25.68 -16.37
N GLU A 501 -26.74 -26.79 -15.78
CA GLU A 501 -27.48 -27.52 -14.75
C GLU A 501 -26.88 -27.35 -13.33
N THR A 502 -25.82 -26.55 -13.19
CA THR A 502 -25.23 -26.31 -11.88
C THR A 502 -26.10 -25.36 -11.04
N TRP A 503 -26.27 -25.70 -9.77
CA TRP A 503 -26.94 -24.84 -8.77
C TRP A 503 -26.01 -23.76 -8.16
N VAL A 504 -24.70 -23.88 -8.34
CA VAL A 504 -23.69 -23.05 -7.66
C VAL A 504 -23.83 -21.57 -7.98
N PRO A 505 -23.99 -21.14 -9.25
CA PRO A 505 -24.10 -19.71 -9.54
C PRO A 505 -25.28 -19.05 -8.82
N GLU A 506 -26.43 -19.72 -8.74
CA GLU A 506 -27.62 -19.18 -8.07
C GLU A 506 -27.43 -19.05 -6.56
N GLU A 507 -26.82 -20.04 -5.91
CA GLU A 507 -26.56 -19.99 -4.48
C GLU A 507 -25.53 -18.92 -4.13
N VAL A 508 -24.50 -18.74 -4.95
CA VAL A 508 -23.51 -17.66 -4.78
C VAL A 508 -24.14 -16.29 -5.04
N HIS A 509 -24.96 -16.18 -6.07
CA HIS A 509 -25.68 -14.94 -6.35
C HIS A 509 -26.58 -14.54 -5.18
N LYS A 510 -27.39 -15.47 -4.65
CA LYS A 510 -28.20 -15.25 -3.44
C LYS A 510 -27.35 -14.84 -2.25
N PHE A 511 -26.15 -15.41 -2.12
CA PHE A 511 -25.23 -15.05 -1.04
C PHE A 511 -24.71 -13.60 -1.18
N PHE A 512 -24.38 -13.15 -2.39
CA PHE A 512 -23.93 -11.78 -2.63
C PHE A 512 -25.08 -10.75 -2.61
N GLU A 513 -26.30 -11.15 -2.93
CA GLU A 513 -27.47 -10.26 -2.91
C GLU A 513 -27.99 -9.94 -1.49
N GLN A 514 -27.42 -10.56 -0.48
CA GLN A 514 -27.72 -10.20 0.92
C GLN A 514 -27.23 -8.78 1.27
N PHE A 515 -26.23 -8.31 0.53
CA PHE A 515 -25.52 -7.07 0.86
C PHE A 515 -26.00 -5.84 0.08
#